data_d0f5ce47887349a1935ccc10924dfc11
#
_entry.id   d0f5ce47887349a1935ccc10924dfc11
#
_cell.length_a   1.000
_cell.length_b   1.000
_cell.length_c   1.000
_cell.angle_alpha   90.00
_cell.angle_beta   90.00
_cell.angle_gamma   90.00
#
_symmetry.space_group_name_H-M   'P 1'
#
loop_
_entity.id
_entity.type
_entity.pdbx_description
1 polymer ?
#
loop_
_entity_poly.entity_id
_entity_poly.type
_entity_poly.pdbx_seq_one_letter_code
_entity_poly.pdbx_strand_id
1 'polypeptide(L)'
;LLLACTPKPPETVVPDMDASVDAGTEVIDAGPTCGCELWGNPRNDGLIGDPLNELSGLVASRSQAGIFYAHNDSGDSARFFALAQNGALLQTFKVTGATNVDWEDIGLGPCPAGTCVYLGDTGDNAHVRTDYALYRVTEPTVTSGTLDVSAERFRYEYPGGAKHNSEAFFVHPTSGRIYVITKEDTGFSEVYRFPTPLDATRTATLELVTTLMIPSQTDRPLTAADVNPCGTAVLMRMYNRLVEFRLPAGETDFEAIFFQAPVTVPFANEAQGEAVAYGADGRSYFTSSEKLVDTPPLYEFRCR
;
A
#
# COMPACT_ATOMS: atom_id res chain seq x y z
N LEU A 1 2.03 -38.03 91.20
CA LEU A 1 1.76 -38.23 89.76
C LEU A 1 1.06 -37.01 89.22
N LEU A 2 1.79 -36.09 88.58
CA LEU A 2 1.22 -34.93 87.91
C LEU A 2 1.07 -35.25 86.45
N LEU A 3 -0.19 -35.24 85.93
CA LEU A 3 -0.47 -35.27 84.51
C LEU A 3 -0.35 -33.84 83.96
N ALA A 4 0.54 -33.65 83.02
CA ALA A 4 0.68 -32.42 82.30
C ALA A 4 -0.30 -32.37 81.10
N CYS A 5 -1.19 -31.38 81.08
CA CYS A 5 -2.00 -31.08 79.88
C CYS A 5 -1.13 -30.27 78.91
N THR A 6 -0.96 -30.80 77.69
CA THR A 6 -0.40 -30.07 76.56
C THR A 6 -1.50 -29.29 75.82
N PRO A 7 -1.32 -28.01 75.51
CA PRO A 7 -2.29 -27.28 74.71
C PRO A 7 -2.23 -27.65 73.27
N LYS A 8 -3.43 -27.70 72.60
CA LYS A 8 -3.63 -27.89 71.19
C LYS A 8 -3.14 -26.67 70.40
N PRO A 9 -2.42 -26.80 69.31
CA PRO A 9 -2.00 -25.64 68.53
C PRO A 9 -3.21 -25.03 67.78
N PRO A 10 -3.17 -23.72 67.45
CA PRO A 10 -4.29 -23.02 66.81
C PRO A 10 -4.44 -23.50 65.36
N GLU A 11 -5.67 -23.67 64.90
CA GLU A 11 -6.07 -23.93 63.52
C GLU A 11 -5.79 -22.68 62.68
N THR A 12 -4.90 -22.82 61.69
CA THR A 12 -4.72 -21.80 60.65
C THR A 12 -5.90 -21.84 59.68
N VAL A 13 -6.67 -20.78 59.72
CA VAL A 13 -7.70 -20.50 58.71
C VAL A 13 -6.94 -20.07 57.45
N VAL A 14 -6.98 -20.87 56.37
CA VAL A 14 -6.53 -20.53 55.05
C VAL A 14 -7.64 -19.72 54.39
N PRO A 15 -7.43 -18.49 53.93
CA PRO A 15 -8.45 -17.82 53.14
C PRO A 15 -8.57 -18.50 51.79
N ASP A 16 -9.81 -18.85 51.43
CA ASP A 16 -10.21 -19.29 50.10
C ASP A 16 -9.98 -18.15 49.11
N MET A 17 -8.89 -18.23 48.35
CA MET A 17 -8.64 -17.33 47.21
C MET A 17 -9.36 -17.95 46.00
N ASP A 18 -10.61 -17.65 45.86
CA ASP A 18 -11.36 -17.84 44.61
C ASP A 18 -10.82 -16.82 43.60
N ALA A 19 -9.69 -17.15 42.99
CA ALA A 19 -9.17 -16.44 41.86
C ALA A 19 -9.89 -16.94 40.62
N SER A 20 -11.02 -16.33 40.32
CA SER A 20 -11.54 -16.36 38.94
C SER A 20 -10.51 -15.69 38.02
N VAL A 21 -9.67 -16.50 37.42
CA VAL A 21 -8.83 -16.10 36.30
C VAL A 21 -9.81 -15.85 35.15
N ASP A 22 -10.13 -14.59 34.93
CA ASP A 22 -10.74 -14.14 33.69
C ASP A 22 -9.76 -14.50 32.58
N ALA A 23 -10.02 -15.60 31.91
CA ALA A 23 -9.30 -16.00 30.70
C ALA A 23 -9.67 -14.97 29.63
N GLY A 24 -8.93 -13.85 29.62
CA GLY A 24 -8.95 -12.94 28.51
C GLY A 24 -8.77 -13.75 27.25
N THR A 25 -9.83 -13.84 26.45
CA THR A 25 -9.74 -14.36 25.09
C THR A 25 -8.69 -13.54 24.38
N GLU A 26 -7.47 -14.10 24.20
CA GLU A 26 -6.53 -13.58 23.22
C GLU A 26 -7.29 -13.54 21.90
N VAL A 27 -7.59 -12.34 21.45
CA VAL A 27 -8.04 -12.12 20.08
C VAL A 27 -6.85 -12.48 19.22
N ILE A 28 -6.82 -13.73 18.77
CA ILE A 28 -5.89 -14.15 17.74
C ILE A 28 -6.22 -13.28 16.54
N ASP A 29 -5.35 -12.32 16.22
CA ASP A 29 -5.45 -11.56 14.99
C ASP A 29 -5.38 -12.56 13.84
N ALA A 30 -6.53 -12.83 13.25
CA ALA A 30 -6.70 -13.89 12.24
C ALA A 30 -6.08 -13.47 10.90
N GLY A 31 -5.18 -12.51 10.87
CA GLY A 31 -4.55 -12.01 9.65
C GLY A 31 -5.57 -11.58 8.56
N PRO A 32 -5.11 -11.00 7.47
CA PRO A 32 -6.01 -10.54 6.42
C PRO A 32 -6.72 -11.74 5.74
N THR A 33 -8.03 -11.64 5.59
CA THR A 33 -8.85 -12.56 4.79
C THR A 33 -9.06 -11.95 3.42
N CYS A 34 -8.24 -12.33 2.45
CA CYS A 34 -8.33 -11.81 1.10
C CYS A 34 -9.26 -12.64 0.21
N GLY A 35 -9.68 -11.99 -0.86
CA GLY A 35 -10.62 -12.54 -1.83
C GLY A 35 -12.01 -11.94 -1.67
N CYS A 36 -12.46 -11.29 -2.72
CA CYS A 36 -13.80 -10.74 -2.80
C CYS A 36 -14.40 -11.10 -4.15
N GLU A 37 -15.55 -11.76 -4.15
CA GLU A 37 -16.26 -12.08 -5.38
C GLU A 37 -17.08 -10.89 -5.86
N LEU A 38 -17.61 -10.09 -4.95
CA LEU A 38 -18.51 -8.99 -5.25
C LEU A 38 -18.19 -7.76 -4.39
N TRP A 39 -17.65 -6.72 -5.01
CA TRP A 39 -17.44 -5.43 -4.39
C TRP A 39 -18.73 -4.60 -4.30
N GLY A 40 -18.87 -3.86 -3.21
CA GLY A 40 -19.98 -2.95 -2.98
C GLY A 40 -19.89 -1.66 -3.78
N ASN A 41 -20.89 -0.79 -3.62
CA ASN A 41 -20.87 0.56 -4.16
C ASN A 41 -19.94 1.47 -3.35
N PRO A 42 -19.44 2.57 -3.94
CA PRO A 42 -18.63 3.55 -3.23
C PRO A 42 -19.34 4.14 -2.02
N ARG A 43 -18.62 4.25 -0.92
CA ARG A 43 -19.01 5.01 0.26
C ARG A 43 -18.00 6.13 0.46
N ASN A 44 -18.47 7.35 0.58
CA ASN A 44 -17.60 8.48 0.93
C ASN A 44 -17.26 8.39 2.44
N ASP A 45 -15.99 8.16 2.75
CA ASP A 45 -15.49 8.08 4.13
C ASP A 45 -15.00 9.42 4.65
N GLY A 46 -14.73 10.39 3.76
CA GLY A 46 -14.28 11.72 4.10
C GLY A 46 -13.63 12.43 2.92
N LEU A 47 -12.90 13.50 3.21
CA LEU A 47 -12.25 14.34 2.21
C LEU A 47 -10.74 14.39 2.45
N ILE A 48 -9.95 14.34 1.37
CA ILE A 48 -8.51 14.55 1.42
C ILE A 48 -8.23 16.01 1.03
N GLY A 49 -7.93 16.83 2.03
CA GLY A 49 -7.65 18.25 1.84
C GLY A 49 -6.18 18.61 1.79
N ASP A 50 -5.91 19.91 1.78
CA ASP A 50 -4.55 20.44 1.81
C ASP A 50 -3.69 19.75 2.91
N PRO A 51 -2.43 19.45 2.62
CA PRO A 51 -1.63 19.87 1.45
C PRO A 51 -1.61 18.86 0.28
N LEU A 52 -2.51 17.88 0.24
CA LEU A 52 -2.62 16.85 -0.79
C LEU A 52 -3.50 17.34 -1.95
N ASN A 53 -3.02 18.34 -2.69
CA ASN A 53 -3.76 18.92 -3.81
C ASN A 53 -3.56 18.16 -5.12
N GLU A 54 -2.42 17.49 -5.26
CA GLU A 54 -2.03 16.68 -6.42
C GLU A 54 -1.78 15.24 -5.95
N LEU A 55 -2.79 14.68 -5.26
CA LEU A 55 -2.72 13.32 -4.75
C LEU A 55 -2.51 12.33 -5.90
N SER A 56 -1.36 11.66 -5.91
CA SER A 56 -1.00 10.63 -6.88
C SER A 56 -1.05 9.23 -6.26
N GLY A 57 -0.33 8.97 -5.18
CA GLY A 57 -0.26 7.65 -4.56
C GLY A 57 -1.02 7.53 -3.24
N LEU A 58 -1.58 6.34 -2.96
CA LEU A 58 -2.25 5.98 -1.71
C LEU A 58 -1.95 4.52 -1.35
N VAL A 59 -1.63 4.23 -0.09
CA VAL A 59 -1.49 2.86 0.42
C VAL A 59 -1.95 2.76 1.87
N ALA A 60 -2.62 1.68 2.25
CA ALA A 60 -3.01 1.44 3.64
C ALA A 60 -1.87 0.82 4.44
N SER A 61 -1.60 1.34 5.64
CA SER A 61 -0.72 0.67 6.60
C SER A 61 -1.30 -0.70 6.98
N ARG A 62 -0.42 -1.71 7.05
CA ARG A 62 -0.80 -3.07 7.50
C ARG A 62 -0.46 -3.30 8.97
N SER A 63 0.29 -2.39 9.59
CA SER A 63 0.73 -2.46 10.98
C SER A 63 -0.02 -1.49 11.88
N GLN A 64 -0.63 -0.43 11.33
CA GLN A 64 -1.33 0.63 12.05
C GLN A 64 -2.75 0.79 11.49
N ALA A 65 -3.72 0.24 12.20
CA ALA A 65 -5.11 0.19 11.75
C ALA A 65 -5.68 1.58 11.46
N GLY A 66 -6.34 1.74 10.32
CA GLY A 66 -6.99 2.99 9.90
C GLY A 66 -6.03 4.09 9.45
N ILE A 67 -4.74 3.76 9.24
CA ILE A 67 -3.75 4.68 8.72
C ILE A 67 -3.53 4.43 7.23
N PHE A 68 -3.47 5.51 6.47
CA PHE A 68 -3.06 5.52 5.06
C PHE A 68 -1.83 6.40 4.90
N TYR A 69 -0.98 6.04 3.94
CA TYR A 69 0.09 6.91 3.46
C TYR A 69 -0.24 7.39 2.06
N ALA A 70 0.08 8.65 1.79
CA ALA A 70 -0.18 9.30 0.51
C ALA A 70 0.90 10.34 0.21
N HIS A 71 1.06 10.69 -1.06
CA HIS A 71 1.92 11.79 -1.49
C HIS A 71 1.30 12.57 -2.64
N ASN A 72 1.87 13.73 -2.91
CA ASN A 72 1.59 14.49 -4.12
C ASN A 72 2.52 14.05 -5.26
N ASP A 73 2.08 14.28 -6.47
CA ASP A 73 2.83 14.20 -7.71
C ASP A 73 4.03 15.19 -7.75
N SER A 74 4.59 15.38 -8.92
CA SER A 74 5.65 16.34 -9.21
C SER A 74 5.30 17.76 -8.75
N GLY A 75 6.35 18.57 -8.46
CA GLY A 75 6.16 19.95 -7.97
C GLY A 75 6.07 20.09 -6.45
N ASP A 76 5.82 19.04 -5.70
CA ASP A 76 5.97 19.05 -4.24
C ASP A 76 7.42 18.70 -3.81
N SER A 77 7.73 18.98 -2.56
CA SER A 77 8.99 18.52 -1.94
C SER A 77 8.93 17.01 -1.67
N ALA A 78 10.11 16.39 -1.51
CA ALA A 78 10.17 14.96 -1.16
C ALA A 78 9.58 14.72 0.24
N ARG A 79 8.29 14.41 0.29
CA ARG A 79 7.51 14.16 1.50
C ARG A 79 6.31 13.27 1.21
N PHE A 80 5.87 12.54 2.22
CA PHE A 80 4.60 11.83 2.22
C PHE A 80 3.82 12.12 3.50
N PHE A 81 2.58 11.70 3.55
CA PHE A 81 1.65 12.07 4.60
C PHE A 81 0.99 10.83 5.17
N ALA A 82 0.75 10.83 6.50
CA ALA A 82 -0.16 9.87 7.10
C ALA A 82 -1.54 10.51 7.22
N LEU A 83 -2.54 9.75 6.80
CA LEU A 83 -3.96 10.10 6.86
C LEU A 83 -4.71 9.11 7.74
N ALA A 84 -5.74 9.59 8.42
CA ALA A 84 -6.76 8.73 9.01
C ALA A 84 -7.68 8.17 7.92
N GLN A 85 -8.46 7.14 8.25
CA GLN A 85 -9.40 6.51 7.33
C GLN A 85 -10.46 7.47 6.76
N ASN A 86 -10.72 8.58 7.42
CA ASN A 86 -11.61 9.63 6.94
C ASN A 86 -10.90 10.71 6.10
N GLY A 87 -9.68 10.49 5.66
CA GLY A 87 -8.88 11.41 4.87
C GLY A 87 -8.21 12.54 5.66
N ALA A 88 -8.43 12.64 6.96
CA ALA A 88 -7.83 13.70 7.78
C ALA A 88 -6.30 13.54 7.88
N LEU A 89 -5.55 14.60 7.64
CA LEU A 89 -4.10 14.64 7.80
C LEU A 89 -3.72 14.41 9.28
N LEU A 90 -2.85 13.44 9.53
CA LEU A 90 -2.32 13.14 10.86
C LEU A 90 -0.88 13.63 11.01
N GLN A 91 0.00 13.33 10.03
CA GLN A 91 1.42 13.63 10.11
C GLN A 91 2.03 13.82 8.73
N THR A 92 3.06 14.65 8.66
CA THR A 92 3.90 14.84 7.47
C THR A 92 5.28 14.23 7.70
N PHE A 93 5.77 13.45 6.74
CA PHE A 93 7.11 12.87 6.75
C PHE A 93 7.95 13.51 5.63
N LYS A 94 9.01 14.24 6.00
CA LYS A 94 9.98 14.77 5.05
C LYS A 94 11.04 13.70 4.79
N VAL A 95 11.24 13.34 3.53
CA VAL A 95 12.13 12.26 3.14
C VAL A 95 13.52 12.81 2.86
N THR A 96 14.43 12.65 3.81
CA THR A 96 15.83 13.05 3.64
C THR A 96 16.56 12.06 2.74
N GLY A 97 17.40 12.58 1.84
CA GLY A 97 18.09 11.77 0.84
C GLY A 97 17.27 11.44 -0.41
N ALA A 98 16.05 11.99 -0.51
CA ALA A 98 15.19 11.87 -1.69
C ALA A 98 15.00 13.23 -2.38
N THR A 99 14.62 13.15 -3.64
CA THR A 99 14.15 14.28 -4.46
C THR A 99 12.83 13.83 -5.07
N ASN A 100 11.80 14.68 -5.05
CA ASN A 100 10.62 14.47 -5.86
C ASN A 100 10.90 15.12 -7.22
N VAL A 101 11.16 14.31 -8.25
CA VAL A 101 11.27 14.77 -9.63
C VAL A 101 9.93 14.56 -10.32
N ASP A 102 9.36 13.34 -10.17
CA ASP A 102 8.09 12.95 -10.75
C ASP A 102 7.58 11.71 -9.98
N TRP A 103 7.12 11.94 -8.73
CA TRP A 103 6.59 10.87 -7.87
C TRP A 103 5.18 10.52 -8.29
N GLU A 104 4.94 9.23 -8.55
CA GLU A 104 3.68 8.79 -9.15
C GLU A 104 2.86 7.87 -8.23
N ASP A 105 3.49 6.93 -7.55
CA ASP A 105 2.76 5.96 -6.72
C ASP A 105 3.50 5.67 -5.41
N ILE A 106 2.81 5.03 -4.47
CA ILE A 106 3.31 4.64 -3.15
C ILE A 106 2.91 3.20 -2.84
N GLY A 107 3.85 2.41 -2.35
CA GLY A 107 3.62 1.01 -2.00
C GLY A 107 4.06 0.68 -0.59
N LEU A 108 3.55 -0.43 -0.05
CA LEU A 108 3.97 -0.96 1.24
C LEU A 108 4.43 -2.41 1.06
N GLY A 109 5.58 -2.75 1.65
CA GLY A 109 6.09 -4.11 1.55
C GLY A 109 7.18 -4.44 2.55
N PRO A 110 7.63 -5.71 2.59
CA PRO A 110 8.66 -6.15 3.51
C PRO A 110 10.01 -5.52 3.18
N CYS A 111 10.81 -5.29 4.20
CA CYS A 111 12.19 -4.84 4.11
C CYS A 111 13.01 -5.38 5.29
N PRO A 112 14.34 -5.21 5.32
CA PRO A 112 15.16 -5.71 6.44
C PRO A 112 14.74 -5.19 7.82
N ALA A 113 14.11 -4.02 7.89
CA ALA A 113 13.61 -3.42 9.13
C ALA A 113 12.17 -3.85 9.52
N GLY A 114 11.55 -4.76 8.76
CA GLY A 114 10.17 -5.20 8.94
C GLY A 114 9.30 -4.76 7.76
N THR A 115 8.49 -3.71 7.93
CA THR A 115 7.68 -3.10 6.87
C THR A 115 8.26 -1.76 6.46
N CYS A 116 8.21 -1.47 5.16
CA CYS A 116 8.66 -0.20 4.61
C CYS A 116 7.61 0.41 3.69
N VAL A 117 7.59 1.72 3.65
CA VAL A 117 6.94 2.54 2.63
C VAL A 117 7.91 2.71 1.47
N TYR A 118 7.42 2.52 0.27
CA TYR A 118 8.15 2.73 -0.98
C TYR A 118 7.49 3.87 -1.75
N LEU A 119 8.31 4.77 -2.30
CA LEU A 119 7.88 5.95 -3.06
C LEU A 119 8.47 5.86 -4.46
N GLY A 120 7.66 5.95 -5.48
CA GLY A 120 8.05 5.78 -6.87
C GLY A 120 8.33 7.12 -7.56
N ASP A 121 9.59 7.43 -7.81
CA ASP A 121 10.03 8.54 -8.67
C ASP A 121 10.19 8.00 -10.09
N THR A 122 9.05 7.73 -10.73
CA THR A 122 8.93 6.85 -11.90
C THR A 122 8.33 7.53 -13.13
N GLY A 123 7.75 8.72 -12.97
CA GLY A 123 7.14 9.49 -14.03
C GLY A 123 8.15 10.01 -15.05
N ASP A 124 7.76 10.09 -16.30
CA ASP A 124 8.54 10.64 -17.42
C ASP A 124 7.64 10.94 -18.63
N ASN A 125 6.73 11.86 -18.46
CA ASN A 125 5.80 12.25 -19.53
C ASN A 125 6.50 12.63 -20.86
N ALA A 126 7.76 13.09 -20.78
CA ALA A 126 8.53 13.47 -21.95
C ALA A 126 9.38 12.33 -22.54
N HIS A 127 9.49 11.17 -21.88
CA HIS A 127 10.31 10.03 -22.25
C HIS A 127 11.80 10.36 -22.42
N VAL A 128 12.36 11.16 -21.50
CA VAL A 128 13.75 11.65 -21.56
C VAL A 128 14.60 11.34 -20.33
N ARG A 129 13.98 10.92 -19.22
CA ARG A 129 14.66 10.71 -17.94
C ARG A 129 15.68 9.56 -18.00
N THR A 130 16.66 9.65 -17.13
CA THR A 130 17.71 8.63 -16.93
C THR A 130 17.98 8.34 -15.47
N ASP A 131 17.15 8.88 -14.57
CA ASP A 131 17.38 8.93 -13.14
C ASP A 131 16.22 8.36 -12.32
N TYR A 132 15.42 7.49 -12.92
CA TYR A 132 14.32 6.81 -12.23
C TYR A 132 14.79 6.14 -10.95
N ALA A 133 13.96 6.20 -9.91
CA ALA A 133 14.29 5.62 -8.63
C ALA A 133 13.05 5.19 -7.84
N LEU A 134 13.24 4.22 -6.94
CA LEU A 134 12.36 4.00 -5.81
C LEU A 134 13.08 4.44 -4.54
N TYR A 135 12.34 5.06 -3.64
CA TYR A 135 12.82 5.40 -2.31
C TYR A 135 12.14 4.49 -1.29
N ARG A 136 12.92 3.90 -0.40
CA ARG A 136 12.43 3.03 0.67
C ARG A 136 12.66 3.68 2.02
N VAL A 137 11.59 3.83 2.79
CA VAL A 137 11.58 4.37 4.16
C VAL A 137 11.03 3.29 5.09
N THR A 138 11.70 3.00 6.20
CA THR A 138 11.09 2.14 7.24
C THR A 138 9.74 2.73 7.65
N GLU A 139 8.69 1.90 7.69
CA GLU A 139 7.35 2.38 8.04
C GLU A 139 7.37 3.12 9.38
N PRO A 140 7.07 4.43 9.39
CA PRO A 140 7.16 5.21 10.61
C PRO A 140 5.94 4.98 11.49
N THR A 141 6.13 5.00 12.81
CA THR A 141 5.00 5.09 13.74
C THR A 141 4.36 6.47 13.63
N VAL A 142 3.06 6.50 13.34
CA VAL A 142 2.30 7.73 13.16
C VAL A 142 1.98 8.35 14.52
N THR A 143 2.29 9.64 14.65
CA THR A 143 2.00 10.46 15.82
C THR A 143 1.30 11.77 15.40
N SER A 144 2.04 12.86 15.26
CA SER A 144 1.53 14.14 14.77
C SER A 144 2.66 15.07 14.33
N GLY A 145 2.32 16.15 13.63
CA GLY A 145 3.28 17.18 13.21
C GLY A 145 4.13 16.77 12.01
N THR A 146 5.39 17.17 12.00
CA THR A 146 6.33 16.86 10.91
C THR A 146 7.53 16.12 11.46
N LEU A 147 7.93 15.04 10.77
CA LEU A 147 9.08 14.23 11.11
C LEU A 147 9.98 14.05 9.88
N ASP A 148 11.30 14.19 10.07
CA ASP A 148 12.26 13.83 9.05
C ASP A 148 12.54 12.32 9.11
N VAL A 149 12.45 11.66 7.96
CA VAL A 149 12.72 10.23 7.78
C VAL A 149 13.78 10.04 6.71
N SER A 150 14.69 9.08 6.88
CA SER A 150 15.72 8.80 5.88
C SER A 150 15.26 7.73 4.90
N ALA A 151 15.62 7.88 3.63
CA ALA A 151 15.34 6.90 2.59
C ALA A 151 16.60 6.25 2.05
N GLU A 152 16.48 5.00 1.66
CA GLU A 152 17.40 4.34 0.73
C GLU A 152 16.89 4.57 -0.69
N ARG A 153 17.80 4.86 -1.62
CA ARG A 153 17.49 5.09 -3.03
C ARG A 153 17.90 3.91 -3.88
N PHE A 154 16.96 3.33 -4.63
CA PHE A 154 17.18 2.25 -5.61
C PHE A 154 16.99 2.81 -7.02
N ARG A 155 18.10 3.13 -7.69
CA ARG A 155 18.07 3.61 -9.08
C ARG A 155 17.83 2.46 -10.04
N TYR A 156 17.11 2.75 -11.10
CA TYR A 156 16.87 1.76 -12.13
C TYR A 156 16.85 2.36 -13.54
N GLU A 157 16.93 1.48 -14.53
CA GLU A 157 16.77 1.77 -15.94
C GLU A 157 15.96 0.65 -16.61
N TYR A 158 15.30 0.98 -17.69
CA TYR A 158 14.62 -0.01 -18.52
C TYR A 158 15.60 -0.72 -19.43
N PRO A 159 15.31 -1.99 -19.86
CA PRO A 159 16.17 -2.75 -20.76
C PRO A 159 16.47 -1.98 -22.05
N GLY A 160 17.72 -2.08 -22.50
CA GLY A 160 18.17 -1.42 -23.73
C GLY A 160 18.20 0.10 -23.67
N GLY A 161 18.03 0.71 -22.50
CA GLY A 161 17.97 2.18 -22.34
C GLY A 161 16.65 2.79 -22.79
N ALA A 162 15.58 2.00 -22.89
CA ALA A 162 14.24 2.49 -23.18
C ALA A 162 13.79 3.53 -22.15
N LYS A 163 12.84 4.37 -22.53
CA LYS A 163 12.25 5.41 -21.69
C LYS A 163 10.76 5.20 -21.63
N HIS A 164 10.24 5.11 -20.40
CA HIS A 164 8.81 4.92 -20.18
C HIS A 164 8.33 5.88 -19.10
N ASN A 165 7.13 6.39 -19.29
CA ASN A 165 6.37 6.96 -18.20
C ASN A 165 5.73 5.82 -17.41
N SER A 166 5.91 5.78 -16.09
CA SER A 166 5.29 4.78 -15.23
C SER A 166 4.66 5.45 -14.04
N GLU A 167 3.35 5.31 -13.93
CA GLU A 167 2.54 5.91 -12.86
C GLU A 167 1.99 4.88 -11.90
N ALA A 168 2.43 3.63 -11.98
CA ALA A 168 1.97 2.57 -11.10
C ALA A 168 3.12 1.65 -10.72
N PHE A 169 3.20 1.30 -9.44
CA PHE A 169 4.02 0.20 -8.97
C PHE A 169 3.41 -0.41 -7.71
N PHE A 170 3.83 -1.60 -7.37
CA PHE A 170 3.49 -2.20 -6.08
C PHE A 170 4.61 -3.12 -5.59
N VAL A 171 4.57 -3.43 -4.29
CA VAL A 171 5.50 -4.35 -3.62
C VAL A 171 4.73 -5.57 -3.14
N HIS A 172 5.08 -6.74 -3.64
CA HIS A 172 4.43 -7.99 -3.23
C HIS A 172 4.59 -8.23 -1.72
N PRO A 173 3.50 -8.43 -0.97
CA PRO A 173 3.49 -8.34 0.49
C PRO A 173 4.34 -9.39 1.21
N THR A 174 4.58 -10.54 0.58
CA THR A 174 5.36 -11.63 1.18
C THR A 174 6.77 -11.71 0.63
N SER A 175 6.92 -11.62 -0.70
CA SER A 175 8.23 -11.79 -1.34
C SER A 175 9.07 -10.53 -1.40
N GLY A 176 8.47 -9.34 -1.24
CA GLY A 176 9.12 -8.06 -1.42
C GLY A 176 9.51 -7.75 -2.88
N ARG A 177 9.06 -8.57 -3.85
CA ARG A 177 9.27 -8.26 -5.27
C ARG A 177 8.53 -6.99 -5.64
N ILE A 178 9.19 -6.15 -6.41
CA ILE A 178 8.66 -4.86 -6.86
C ILE A 178 8.36 -4.94 -8.33
N TYR A 179 7.16 -4.52 -8.71
CA TYR A 179 6.69 -4.45 -10.08
C TYR A 179 6.37 -3.00 -10.43
N VAL A 180 6.90 -2.54 -11.56
CA VAL A 180 6.66 -1.21 -12.13
C VAL A 180 5.86 -1.39 -13.41
N ILE A 181 4.82 -0.59 -13.61
CA ILE A 181 3.88 -0.72 -14.73
C ILE A 181 3.84 0.59 -15.50
N THR A 182 4.07 0.52 -16.80
CA THR A 182 4.12 1.70 -17.65
C THR A 182 2.73 2.29 -17.91
N LYS A 183 2.67 3.62 -18.02
CA LYS A 183 1.51 4.37 -18.48
C LYS A 183 1.64 4.60 -19.96
N GLU A 184 0.81 3.94 -20.75
CA GLU A 184 0.85 4.03 -22.21
C GLU A 184 -0.52 4.46 -22.76
N ASP A 185 -0.50 5.39 -23.69
CA ASP A 185 -1.71 5.87 -24.37
C ASP A 185 -2.31 4.84 -25.35
N THR A 186 -1.52 3.80 -25.67
CA THR A 186 -1.90 2.76 -26.63
C THR A 186 -2.82 1.68 -26.06
N GLY A 187 -3.02 1.64 -24.72
CA GLY A 187 -3.76 0.58 -24.02
C GLY A 187 -2.94 -0.68 -23.77
N PHE A 188 -1.63 -0.65 -24.04
CA PHE A 188 -0.67 -1.69 -23.71
C PHE A 188 0.26 -1.16 -22.64
N SER A 189 0.19 -1.70 -21.42
CA SER A 189 1.13 -1.37 -20.36
C SER A 189 2.11 -2.50 -20.18
N GLU A 190 3.39 -2.19 -20.07
CA GLU A 190 4.43 -3.16 -19.78
C GLU A 190 4.62 -3.30 -18.28
N VAL A 191 4.70 -4.54 -17.81
CA VAL A 191 5.02 -4.88 -16.42
C VAL A 191 6.48 -5.25 -16.34
N TYR A 192 7.21 -4.49 -15.57
CA TYR A 192 8.61 -4.75 -15.25
C TYR A 192 8.76 -5.17 -13.79
N ARG A 193 9.80 -5.92 -13.48
CA ARG A 193 10.18 -6.22 -12.10
C ARG A 193 11.61 -5.80 -11.80
N PHE A 194 11.85 -5.45 -10.56
CA PHE A 194 13.21 -5.27 -10.06
C PHE A 194 13.92 -6.62 -9.91
N PRO A 195 15.22 -6.71 -10.28
CA PRO A 195 16.02 -7.87 -9.92
C PRO A 195 16.15 -7.96 -8.39
N THR A 196 16.25 -9.18 -7.88
CA THR A 196 16.44 -9.44 -6.45
C THR A 196 17.81 -10.06 -6.16
N PRO A 197 18.46 -9.71 -5.03
CA PRO A 197 18.05 -8.73 -4.02
C PRO A 197 18.15 -7.29 -4.51
N LEU A 198 17.40 -6.36 -3.87
CA LEU A 198 17.55 -4.93 -4.13
C LEU A 198 18.94 -4.46 -3.71
N ASP A 199 19.57 -3.62 -4.53
CA ASP A 199 20.91 -3.10 -4.30
C ASP A 199 20.93 -1.57 -4.52
N ALA A 200 21.06 -0.81 -3.43
CA ALA A 200 21.09 0.66 -3.46
C ALA A 200 22.42 1.23 -3.99
N THR A 201 23.45 0.39 -4.17
CA THR A 201 24.78 0.85 -4.58
C THR A 201 24.98 0.95 -6.09
N ARG A 202 24.08 0.35 -6.87
CA ARG A 202 24.13 0.33 -8.35
C ARG A 202 22.76 0.60 -8.96
N THR A 203 22.76 1.00 -10.22
CA THR A 203 21.53 1.09 -11.03
C THR A 203 21.11 -0.31 -11.47
N ALA A 204 19.87 -0.68 -11.19
CA ALA A 204 19.29 -1.95 -11.61
C ALA A 204 18.73 -1.82 -13.03
N THR A 205 18.97 -2.81 -13.89
CA THR A 205 18.20 -2.93 -15.12
C THR A 205 16.95 -3.75 -14.81
N LEU A 206 15.77 -3.19 -15.04
CA LEU A 206 14.49 -3.90 -14.83
C LEU A 206 14.36 -5.08 -15.78
N GLU A 207 13.58 -6.07 -15.38
CA GLU A 207 13.26 -7.25 -16.18
C GLU A 207 11.81 -7.16 -16.68
N LEU A 208 11.60 -7.22 -18.00
CA LEU A 208 10.25 -7.27 -18.57
C LEU A 208 9.60 -8.59 -18.19
N VAL A 209 8.44 -8.52 -17.54
CA VAL A 209 7.62 -9.70 -17.20
C VAL A 209 6.65 -10.01 -18.33
N THR A 210 5.86 -9.01 -18.73
CA THR A 210 4.85 -9.14 -19.79
C THR A 210 4.35 -7.79 -20.25
N THR A 211 3.60 -7.80 -21.36
CA THR A 211 2.80 -6.65 -21.80
C THR A 211 1.33 -6.95 -21.52
N LEU A 212 0.69 -6.11 -20.73
CA LEU A 212 -0.73 -6.20 -20.43
C LEU A 212 -1.54 -5.52 -21.53
N MET A 213 -2.51 -6.23 -22.06
CA MET A 213 -3.59 -5.60 -22.82
C MET A 213 -4.75 -5.34 -21.86
N ILE A 214 -4.76 -4.16 -21.27
CA ILE A 214 -5.92 -3.70 -20.52
C ILE A 214 -6.95 -3.30 -21.57
N PRO A 215 -8.14 -3.95 -21.63
CA PRO A 215 -9.12 -3.65 -22.65
C PRO A 215 -9.39 -2.14 -22.67
N SER A 216 -8.71 -1.45 -23.57
CA SER A 216 -8.77 -0.02 -23.64
C SER A 216 -9.98 0.38 -24.46
N GLN A 217 -10.68 1.33 -23.94
CA GLN A 217 -11.19 2.37 -24.81
C GLN A 217 -10.16 3.49 -24.73
N THR A 218 -9.74 3.99 -25.87
CA THR A 218 -8.90 5.18 -26.02
C THR A 218 -9.22 6.19 -24.92
N ASP A 219 -8.22 6.72 -24.22
CA ASP A 219 -8.23 7.80 -23.23
C ASP A 219 -8.09 7.37 -21.76
N ARG A 220 -7.39 6.25 -21.45
CA ARG A 220 -7.38 5.76 -20.08
C ARG A 220 -6.04 5.15 -19.67
N PRO A 221 -5.01 5.98 -19.60
CA PRO A 221 -3.75 5.52 -19.10
C PRO A 221 -3.86 5.05 -17.64
N LEU A 222 -3.02 4.09 -17.30
CA LEU A 222 -2.88 3.57 -15.95
C LEU A 222 -2.28 4.65 -15.04
N THR A 223 -2.86 4.85 -13.85
CA THR A 223 -2.45 5.89 -12.91
C THR A 223 -2.01 5.37 -11.55
N ALA A 224 -2.41 4.16 -11.15
CA ALA A 224 -1.96 3.54 -9.90
C ALA A 224 -2.17 2.03 -9.89
N ALA A 225 -1.47 1.34 -9.01
CA ALA A 225 -1.71 -0.07 -8.72
C ALA A 225 -1.43 -0.41 -7.26
N ASP A 226 -2.20 -1.33 -6.70
CA ASP A 226 -1.90 -1.91 -5.39
C ASP A 226 -2.18 -3.41 -5.37
N VAL A 227 -1.47 -4.12 -4.51
CA VAL A 227 -1.61 -5.56 -4.29
C VAL A 227 -2.27 -5.82 -2.94
N ASN A 228 -3.23 -6.74 -2.91
CA ASN A 228 -3.91 -7.07 -1.66
C ASN A 228 -2.93 -7.65 -0.62
N PRO A 229 -3.26 -7.58 0.69
CA PRO A 229 -2.36 -8.04 1.76
C PRO A 229 -1.96 -9.51 1.68
N CYS A 230 -2.72 -10.35 0.97
CA CYS A 230 -2.40 -11.77 0.76
C CYS A 230 -1.52 -12.04 -0.47
N GLY A 231 -1.27 -11.04 -1.33
CA GLY A 231 -0.52 -11.22 -2.58
C GLY A 231 -1.26 -12.05 -3.63
N THR A 232 -2.59 -12.02 -3.64
CA THR A 232 -3.42 -12.85 -4.53
C THR A 232 -4.27 -12.07 -5.52
N ALA A 233 -4.28 -10.74 -5.42
CA ALA A 233 -4.98 -9.87 -6.35
C ALA A 233 -4.25 -8.53 -6.47
N VAL A 234 -4.33 -7.91 -7.67
CA VAL A 234 -3.80 -6.58 -7.97
C VAL A 234 -4.92 -5.74 -8.53
N LEU A 235 -5.17 -4.58 -7.91
CA LEU A 235 -5.97 -3.51 -8.48
C LEU A 235 -5.11 -2.64 -9.38
N MET A 236 -5.63 -2.26 -10.52
CA MET A 236 -5.03 -1.30 -11.44
C MET A 236 -6.04 -0.21 -11.74
N ARG A 237 -5.64 1.03 -11.45
CA ARG A 237 -6.43 2.23 -11.64
C ARG A 237 -6.10 2.90 -12.96
N MET A 238 -7.13 3.33 -13.64
CA MET A 238 -7.09 4.27 -14.75
C MET A 238 -7.98 5.46 -14.38
N TYR A 239 -7.89 6.59 -15.06
CA TYR A 239 -8.67 7.79 -14.71
C TYR A 239 -10.16 7.52 -14.44
N ASN A 240 -10.77 6.65 -15.22
CA ASN A 240 -12.20 6.40 -15.16
C ASN A 240 -12.57 4.90 -15.19
N ARG A 241 -11.64 4.06 -14.76
CA ARG A 241 -11.83 2.61 -14.69
C ARG A 241 -10.97 2.03 -13.59
N LEU A 242 -11.44 0.94 -13.03
CA LEU A 242 -10.69 0.10 -12.11
C LEU A 242 -10.86 -1.36 -12.51
N VAL A 243 -9.75 -2.07 -12.59
CA VAL A 243 -9.74 -3.51 -12.87
C VAL A 243 -8.96 -4.25 -11.79
N GLU A 244 -9.34 -5.49 -11.55
CA GLU A 244 -8.69 -6.38 -10.62
C GLU A 244 -8.20 -7.63 -11.36
N PHE A 245 -6.90 -7.90 -11.25
CA PHE A 245 -6.29 -9.15 -11.66
C PHE A 245 -6.26 -10.09 -10.46
N ARG A 246 -6.59 -11.36 -10.64
CA ARG A 246 -6.68 -12.35 -9.57
C ARG A 246 -5.80 -13.55 -9.88
N LEU A 247 -5.02 -13.96 -8.87
CA LEU A 247 -4.23 -15.19 -8.97
C LEU A 247 -5.18 -16.40 -8.97
N PRO A 248 -5.03 -17.35 -9.92
CA PRO A 248 -5.84 -18.55 -9.93
C PRO A 248 -5.72 -19.35 -8.64
N ALA A 249 -6.80 -19.97 -8.21
CA ALA A 249 -6.81 -20.78 -6.99
C ALA A 249 -5.79 -21.94 -7.08
N GLY A 250 -4.91 -22.02 -6.09
CA GLY A 250 -3.85 -23.03 -6.02
C GLY A 250 -2.58 -22.67 -6.82
N GLU A 251 -2.57 -21.57 -7.55
CA GLU A 251 -1.36 -21.07 -8.20
C GLU A 251 -0.42 -20.46 -7.15
N THR A 252 0.86 -20.74 -7.29
CA THR A 252 1.91 -20.24 -6.38
C THR A 252 2.88 -19.27 -7.06
N ASP A 253 2.93 -19.26 -8.41
CA ASP A 253 3.66 -18.25 -9.13
C ASP A 253 2.82 -16.99 -9.25
N PHE A 254 3.22 -15.97 -8.50
CA PHE A 254 2.50 -14.70 -8.51
C PHE A 254 2.38 -14.08 -9.91
N GLU A 255 3.39 -14.26 -10.76
CA GLU A 255 3.39 -13.64 -12.09
C GLU A 255 2.32 -14.23 -13.02
N ALA A 256 1.78 -15.41 -12.71
CA ALA A 256 0.63 -15.98 -13.40
C ALA A 256 -0.62 -15.06 -13.37
N ILE A 257 -0.68 -14.12 -12.41
CA ILE A 257 -1.77 -13.13 -12.29
C ILE A 257 -1.88 -12.25 -13.53
N PHE A 258 -0.76 -11.88 -14.13
CA PHE A 258 -0.71 -10.98 -15.29
C PHE A 258 -1.19 -11.63 -16.60
N PHE A 259 -1.35 -12.94 -16.61
CA PHE A 259 -1.87 -13.70 -17.75
C PHE A 259 -3.37 -14.02 -17.59
N GLN A 260 -4.01 -13.52 -16.54
CA GLN A 260 -5.44 -13.66 -16.33
C GLN A 260 -6.20 -12.50 -16.97
N ALA A 261 -7.44 -12.76 -17.39
CA ALA A 261 -8.32 -11.68 -17.80
C ALA A 261 -8.72 -10.84 -16.58
N PRO A 262 -8.55 -9.52 -16.61
CA PRO A 262 -8.93 -8.66 -15.50
C PRO A 262 -10.45 -8.57 -15.35
N VAL A 263 -10.91 -8.42 -14.13
CA VAL A 263 -12.31 -8.17 -13.79
C VAL A 263 -12.51 -6.67 -13.57
N THR A 264 -13.47 -6.06 -14.24
CA THR A 264 -13.85 -4.68 -13.93
C THR A 264 -14.54 -4.65 -12.56
N VAL A 265 -14.05 -3.79 -11.66
CA VAL A 265 -14.63 -3.60 -10.33
C VAL A 265 -15.25 -2.21 -10.21
N PRO A 266 -16.16 -1.97 -9.26
CA PRO A 266 -16.78 -0.66 -9.06
C PRO A 266 -15.73 0.43 -8.88
N PHE A 267 -16.04 1.62 -9.37
CA PHE A 267 -15.25 2.83 -9.14
C PHE A 267 -16.18 4.02 -8.92
N ALA A 268 -15.68 5.06 -8.25
CA ALA A 268 -16.41 6.31 -8.08
C ALA A 268 -16.21 7.22 -9.30
N ASN A 269 -17.13 8.14 -9.52
CA ASN A 269 -16.95 9.18 -10.52
C ASN A 269 -16.04 10.26 -9.93
N GLU A 270 -14.75 10.15 -10.18
CA GLU A 270 -13.71 11.05 -9.71
C GLU A 270 -13.21 11.89 -10.88
N ALA A 271 -12.85 13.14 -10.60
CA ALA A 271 -12.49 14.11 -11.64
C ALA A 271 -11.22 13.69 -12.39
N GLN A 272 -10.21 13.23 -11.65
CA GLN A 272 -8.96 12.69 -12.16
C GLN A 272 -8.50 11.60 -11.18
N GLY A 273 -8.94 10.37 -11.40
CA GLY A 273 -8.66 9.27 -10.48
C GLY A 273 -7.20 8.82 -10.56
N GLU A 274 -6.43 9.09 -9.50
CA GLU A 274 -4.99 8.80 -9.47
C GLU A 274 -4.62 7.75 -8.42
N ALA A 275 -5.41 7.57 -7.37
CA ALA A 275 -5.02 6.74 -6.25
C ALA A 275 -5.91 5.52 -6.06
N VAL A 276 -5.31 4.37 -5.73
CA VAL A 276 -5.99 3.16 -5.30
C VAL A 276 -5.20 2.45 -4.21
N ALA A 277 -5.89 1.93 -3.19
CA ALA A 277 -5.28 1.14 -2.13
C ALA A 277 -6.22 0.02 -1.67
N TYR A 278 -5.72 -1.20 -1.49
CA TYR A 278 -6.43 -2.18 -0.70
C TYR A 278 -6.41 -1.80 0.78
N GLY A 279 -7.51 -2.05 1.47
CA GLY A 279 -7.53 -1.99 2.93
C GLY A 279 -6.66 -3.08 3.56
N ALA A 280 -6.16 -2.81 4.76
CA ALA A 280 -5.33 -3.77 5.51
C ALA A 280 -6.06 -5.10 5.81
N ASP A 281 -7.39 -5.08 5.81
CA ASP A 281 -8.25 -6.25 5.99
C ASP A 281 -8.32 -7.17 4.75
N GLY A 282 -7.87 -6.69 3.58
CA GLY A 282 -8.00 -7.39 2.30
C GLY A 282 -9.44 -7.54 1.79
N ARG A 283 -10.40 -6.87 2.44
CA ARG A 283 -11.84 -6.93 2.14
C ARG A 283 -12.45 -5.58 1.81
N SER A 284 -11.61 -4.58 1.69
CA SER A 284 -11.96 -3.25 1.23
C SER A 284 -10.88 -2.73 0.28
N TYR A 285 -11.24 -1.76 -0.54
CA TYR A 285 -10.29 -0.92 -1.24
C TYR A 285 -10.80 0.53 -1.25
N PHE A 286 -9.85 1.44 -1.46
CA PHE A 286 -10.07 2.87 -1.41
C PHE A 286 -9.60 3.53 -2.69
N THR A 287 -10.29 4.59 -3.10
CA THR A 287 -9.88 5.41 -4.24
C THR A 287 -9.99 6.88 -3.91
N SER A 288 -9.18 7.68 -4.55
CA SER A 288 -9.26 9.14 -4.52
C SER A 288 -8.71 9.75 -5.81
N SER A 289 -8.75 11.05 -5.90
CA SER A 289 -8.47 11.85 -7.09
C SER A 289 -7.56 13.01 -6.74
N GLU A 290 -6.90 13.57 -7.74
CA GLU A 290 -6.37 14.92 -7.63
C GLU A 290 -7.48 15.94 -7.37
N LYS A 291 -7.11 17.07 -6.77
CA LYS A 291 -8.00 18.20 -6.55
C LYS A 291 -8.01 19.11 -7.76
N LEU A 292 -9.00 18.97 -8.63
CA LEU A 292 -9.17 19.92 -9.74
C LEU A 292 -9.91 21.19 -9.31
N VAL A 293 -11.02 21.05 -8.62
CA VAL A 293 -11.87 22.16 -8.14
C VAL A 293 -12.25 21.92 -6.67
N ASP A 294 -12.98 20.85 -6.43
CA ASP A 294 -13.44 20.48 -5.11
C ASP A 294 -12.42 19.58 -4.40
N THR A 295 -12.44 19.61 -3.06
CA THR A 295 -11.64 18.69 -2.25
C THR A 295 -12.07 17.25 -2.53
N PRO A 296 -11.16 16.36 -3.00
CA PRO A 296 -11.52 15.03 -3.41
C PRO A 296 -11.98 14.16 -2.25
N PRO A 297 -13.03 13.35 -2.43
CA PRO A 297 -13.44 12.35 -1.47
C PRO A 297 -12.47 11.17 -1.41
N LEU A 298 -12.33 10.57 -0.23
CA LEU A 298 -11.81 9.22 -0.07
C LEU A 298 -12.99 8.25 -0.12
N TYR A 299 -13.07 7.47 -1.17
CA TYR A 299 -14.12 6.47 -1.34
C TYR A 299 -13.67 5.10 -0.88
N GLU A 300 -14.51 4.44 -0.09
CA GLU A 300 -14.34 3.04 0.30
C GLU A 300 -15.30 2.13 -0.48
N PHE A 301 -14.80 0.95 -0.86
CA PHE A 301 -15.54 -0.14 -1.46
C PHE A 301 -15.34 -1.39 -0.62
N ARG A 302 -16.41 -1.93 -0.07
CA ARG A 302 -16.36 -3.14 0.79
C ARG A 302 -16.80 -4.36 0.03
N CYS A 303 -16.17 -5.48 0.36
CA CYS A 303 -16.62 -6.80 -0.06
C CYS A 303 -17.99 -7.11 0.59
N ARG A 304 -18.93 -7.63 -0.21
CA ARG A 304 -20.28 -8.02 0.21
C ARG A 304 -20.36 -9.46 0.66
#